data_443421eee8deaefe2b5096a6ce7fea13
#
_entry.id   443421eee8deaefe2b5096a6ce7fea13
#
_cell.length_a   1.000
_cell.length_b   1.000
_cell.length_c   1.000
_cell.angle_alpha   90.00
_cell.angle_beta   90.00
_cell.angle_gamma   90.00
#
_symmetry.space_group_name_H-M   'P 1'
#
loop_
_entity.id
_entity.type
_entity.pdbx_description
1 polymer ?
#
loop_
_entity_poly.entity_id
_entity_poly.type
_entity_poly.pdbx_seq_one_letter_code
_entity_poly.pdbx_strand_id
1 'polypeptide(L)'
;MRIRKLHIVWFWGLLLLMSACGEDDYYYPSVKLEFVTVKAGTDGSIQTLIPDNGEALTVSKDRTGSAISPNTSRRVMSNYETLSNGHTATAVIYSLQSLVTPTPKPADDPTYKDGLKHDPVDVVSIWLARGYLTTILNLKVN
;
A
#
# COMPACT_ATOMS: atom_id res chain seq x y z
N MET A 1 -11.22 -36.75 -57.37
CA MET A 1 -10.79 -37.20 -56.01
C MET A 1 -9.76 -36.31 -55.32
N ARG A 2 -9.33 -35.19 -55.88
CA ARG A 2 -8.34 -34.24 -55.28
C ARG A 2 -8.98 -33.13 -54.44
N ILE A 3 -10.22 -32.73 -54.66
CA ILE A 3 -10.90 -31.61 -53.97
C ILE A 3 -11.26 -31.96 -52.52
N ARG A 4 -11.63 -33.19 -52.20
CA ARG A 4 -12.03 -33.62 -50.84
C ARG A 4 -10.86 -33.58 -49.83
N LYS A 5 -9.61 -33.78 -50.31
CA LYS A 5 -8.43 -33.72 -49.43
C LYS A 5 -8.03 -32.30 -49.07
N LEU A 6 -8.31 -31.33 -49.95
CA LEU A 6 -7.99 -29.92 -49.70
C LEU A 6 -8.89 -29.32 -48.57
N HIS A 7 -10.16 -29.70 -48.53
CA HIS A 7 -11.08 -29.21 -47.50
C HIS A 7 -10.76 -29.80 -46.10
N ILE A 8 -10.23 -31.02 -46.07
CA ILE A 8 -9.82 -31.65 -44.79
C ILE A 8 -8.61 -30.95 -44.19
N VAL A 9 -7.63 -30.57 -45.01
CA VAL A 9 -6.43 -29.85 -44.58
C VAL A 9 -6.80 -28.44 -44.08
N TRP A 10 -7.75 -27.77 -44.76
CA TRP A 10 -8.24 -26.45 -44.33
C TRP A 10 -9.02 -26.51 -43.03
N PHE A 11 -9.82 -27.57 -42.83
CA PHE A 11 -10.59 -27.77 -41.59
C PHE A 11 -9.69 -28.06 -40.38
N TRP A 12 -8.60 -28.82 -40.58
CA TRP A 12 -7.60 -29.07 -39.52
C TRP A 12 -6.75 -27.83 -39.21
N GLY A 13 -6.46 -27.01 -40.23
CA GLY A 13 -5.77 -25.72 -40.04
C GLY A 13 -6.61 -24.72 -39.22
N LEU A 14 -7.92 -24.69 -39.42
CA LEU A 14 -8.83 -23.82 -38.66
C LEU A 14 -9.02 -24.24 -37.19
N LEU A 15 -8.97 -25.56 -36.92
CA LEU A 15 -9.06 -26.09 -35.57
C LEU A 15 -7.85 -25.73 -34.71
N LEU A 16 -6.66 -25.61 -35.31
CA LEU A 16 -5.43 -25.24 -34.60
C LEU A 16 -5.37 -23.76 -34.20
N LEU A 17 -6.18 -22.91 -34.81
CA LEU A 17 -6.26 -21.48 -34.47
C LEU A 17 -7.16 -21.20 -33.27
N MET A 18 -7.97 -22.16 -32.83
CA MET A 18 -8.88 -22.03 -31.70
C MET A 18 -8.21 -22.32 -30.35
N SER A 19 -7.01 -22.88 -30.31
CA SER A 19 -6.29 -23.21 -29.06
C SER A 19 -5.36 -22.11 -28.55
N ALA A 20 -5.39 -20.90 -29.14
CA ALA A 20 -4.54 -19.77 -28.75
C ALA A 20 -5.19 -18.82 -27.75
N CYS A 21 -6.38 -19.11 -27.21
CA CYS A 21 -6.87 -18.45 -26.00
C CYS A 21 -6.24 -19.16 -24.79
N GLY A 22 -4.98 -18.81 -24.49
CA GLY A 22 -4.49 -18.97 -23.15
C GLY A 22 -5.35 -18.08 -22.24
N GLU A 23 -6.06 -18.64 -21.29
CA GLU A 23 -6.57 -17.91 -20.14
C GLU A 23 -5.33 -17.41 -19.41
N ASP A 24 -4.87 -16.20 -19.76
CA ASP A 24 -4.06 -15.42 -18.84
C ASP A 24 -4.97 -15.15 -17.65
N ASP A 25 -4.80 -15.86 -16.56
CA ASP A 25 -5.39 -15.56 -15.26
C ASP A 25 -4.93 -14.15 -14.88
N TYR A 26 -5.69 -13.16 -15.31
CA TYR A 26 -5.43 -11.76 -15.04
C TYR A 26 -5.71 -11.53 -13.55
N TYR A 27 -4.66 -11.58 -12.76
CA TYR A 27 -4.73 -11.29 -11.34
C TYR A 27 -4.94 -9.79 -11.10
N TYR A 28 -6.11 -9.42 -10.59
CA TYR A 28 -6.43 -8.07 -10.15
C TYR A 28 -6.16 -7.96 -8.65
N PRO A 29 -5.11 -7.24 -8.22
CA PRO A 29 -4.82 -7.10 -6.79
C PRO A 29 -5.92 -6.34 -6.07
N SER A 30 -6.36 -6.86 -4.92
CA SER A 30 -7.28 -6.17 -4.01
C SER A 30 -6.50 -5.19 -3.14
N VAL A 31 -6.23 -4.01 -3.68
CA VAL A 31 -5.40 -2.97 -3.03
C VAL A 31 -6.23 -2.14 -2.07
N LYS A 32 -5.72 -1.95 -0.85
CA LYS A 32 -6.25 -1.05 0.18
C LYS A 32 -5.39 0.20 0.26
N LEU A 33 -6.01 1.34 0.52
CA LEU A 33 -5.34 2.59 0.86
C LEU A 33 -5.64 2.91 2.32
N GLU A 34 -4.66 2.80 3.20
CA GLU A 34 -4.85 2.97 4.64
C GLU A 34 -3.65 3.66 5.30
N PHE A 35 -3.92 4.25 6.47
CA PHE A 35 -2.86 4.68 7.37
C PHE A 35 -2.31 3.47 8.11
N VAL A 36 -1.00 3.26 7.99
CA VAL A 36 -0.32 2.10 8.57
C VAL A 36 0.96 2.52 9.27
N THR A 37 1.44 1.67 10.16
CA THR A 37 2.79 1.79 10.72
C THR A 37 3.68 0.75 10.04
N VAL A 38 4.75 1.17 9.40
CA VAL A 38 5.76 0.26 8.85
C VAL A 38 6.96 0.15 9.79
N LYS A 39 7.57 -1.03 9.84
CA LYS A 39 8.81 -1.27 10.59
C LYS A 39 9.89 -1.76 9.65
N ALA A 40 11.09 -1.18 9.80
CA ALA A 40 12.26 -1.62 9.07
C ALA A 40 13.08 -2.66 9.82
N GLY A 41 13.75 -3.49 9.05
CA GLY A 41 14.80 -4.37 9.53
C GLY A 41 16.12 -3.64 9.75
N THR A 42 17.17 -4.42 10.00
CA THR A 42 18.54 -3.92 10.25
C THR A 42 19.18 -3.26 9.03
N ASP A 43 18.69 -3.57 7.85
CA ASP A 43 19.12 -3.02 6.55
C ASP A 43 18.29 -1.81 6.08
N GLY A 44 17.27 -1.41 6.85
CA GLY A 44 16.35 -0.35 6.49
C GLY A 44 15.21 -0.76 5.56
N SER A 45 15.19 -1.99 5.07
CA SER A 45 14.09 -2.53 4.28
C SER A 45 12.83 -2.69 5.13
N ILE A 46 11.66 -2.48 4.54
CA ILE A 46 10.39 -2.59 5.24
C ILE A 46 10.02 -4.06 5.37
N GLN A 47 9.98 -4.57 6.60
CA GLN A 47 9.70 -5.96 6.90
C GLN A 47 8.30 -6.21 7.46
N THR A 48 7.71 -5.20 8.12
CA THR A 48 6.39 -5.35 8.75
C THR A 48 5.51 -4.16 8.40
N LEU A 49 4.25 -4.43 8.09
CA LEU A 49 3.19 -3.45 7.88
C LEU A 49 2.10 -3.70 8.93
N ILE A 50 1.73 -2.69 9.68
CA ILE A 50 0.75 -2.77 10.77
C ILE A 50 -0.40 -1.81 10.46
N PRO A 51 -1.56 -2.30 10.03
CA PRO A 51 -2.77 -1.49 9.86
C PRO A 51 -3.26 -0.95 11.22
N ASP A 52 -4.05 0.11 11.20
CA ASP A 52 -4.69 0.63 12.42
C ASP A 52 -5.62 -0.40 13.03
N ASN A 53 -6.38 -1.09 12.17
CA ASN A 53 -7.26 -2.18 12.53
C ASN A 53 -6.73 -3.49 11.95
N GLY A 54 -6.47 -4.49 12.80
CA GLY A 54 -6.01 -5.79 12.38
C GLY A 54 -4.62 -6.16 12.91
N GLU A 55 -4.10 -7.27 12.45
CA GLU A 55 -2.81 -7.81 12.87
C GLU A 55 -1.66 -7.26 12.05
N ALA A 56 -0.45 -7.39 12.58
CA ALA A 56 0.76 -7.06 11.86
C ALA A 56 0.99 -8.06 10.72
N LEU A 57 1.30 -7.55 9.53
CA LEU A 57 1.56 -8.31 8.33
C LEU A 57 3.06 -8.33 8.02
N THR A 58 3.62 -9.49 7.73
CA THR A 58 4.96 -9.58 7.17
C THR A 58 4.94 -9.10 5.72
N VAL A 59 5.86 -8.22 5.35
CA VAL A 59 5.98 -7.73 3.98
C VAL A 59 6.66 -8.80 3.13
N SER A 60 5.90 -9.39 2.20
CA SER A 60 6.41 -10.38 1.25
C SER A 60 7.08 -9.73 0.05
N LYS A 61 6.62 -8.53 -0.32
CA LYS A 61 7.18 -7.75 -1.43
C LYS A 61 6.94 -6.26 -1.22
N ASP A 62 7.99 -5.47 -1.29
CA ASP A 62 7.94 -4.01 -1.40
C ASP A 62 8.27 -3.62 -2.84
N ARG A 63 7.29 -3.01 -3.53
CA ARG A 63 7.45 -2.52 -4.91
C ARG A 63 7.90 -1.07 -4.98
N THR A 64 8.00 -0.40 -3.82
CA THR A 64 8.35 1.02 -3.77
C THR A 64 9.87 1.25 -3.79
N GLY A 65 10.65 0.25 -3.37
CA GLY A 65 12.08 0.38 -3.15
C GLY A 65 12.44 1.39 -2.05
N SER A 66 11.46 1.76 -1.22
CA SER A 66 11.67 2.72 -0.13
C SER A 66 12.40 2.06 1.03
N ALA A 67 13.30 2.82 1.64
CA ALA A 67 13.96 2.44 2.89
C ALA A 67 13.71 3.50 3.94
N ILE A 68 13.64 3.09 5.20
CA ILE A 68 13.62 3.98 6.36
C ILE A 68 14.81 3.67 7.26
N SER A 69 15.04 4.49 8.28
CA SER A 69 16.16 4.24 9.20
C SER A 69 16.10 2.81 9.77
N PRO A 70 17.22 2.07 9.81
CA PRO A 70 17.26 0.72 10.33
C PRO A 70 16.65 0.58 11.72
N ASN A 71 15.93 -0.51 11.96
CA ASN A 71 15.29 -0.82 13.25
C ASN A 71 14.31 0.25 13.77
N THR A 72 13.77 1.08 12.89
CA THR A 72 12.79 2.11 13.25
C THR A 72 11.38 1.79 12.74
N SER A 73 10.42 2.52 13.26
CA SER A 73 9.03 2.49 12.79
C SER A 73 8.64 3.86 12.26
N ARG A 74 7.80 3.88 11.23
CA ARG A 74 7.29 5.11 10.63
C ARG A 74 5.80 5.01 10.34
N ARG A 75 5.08 6.09 10.61
CA ARG A 75 3.68 6.25 10.18
C ARG A 75 3.65 6.71 8.73
N VAL A 76 2.87 6.01 7.90
CA VAL A 76 2.74 6.28 6.46
C VAL A 76 1.31 6.06 6.00
N MET A 77 0.94 6.60 4.85
CA MET A 77 -0.20 6.14 4.09
C MET A 77 0.30 5.19 3.00
N SER A 78 -0.32 4.03 2.87
CA SER A 78 0.15 2.98 1.97
C SER A 78 -0.96 2.40 1.12
N ASN A 79 -0.66 2.19 -0.17
CA ASN A 79 -1.39 1.25 -0.99
C ASN A 79 -0.74 -0.12 -0.84
N TYR A 80 -1.49 -1.08 -0.35
CA TYR A 80 -1.01 -2.44 -0.16
C TYR A 80 -2.10 -3.46 -0.40
N GLU A 81 -1.70 -4.68 -0.68
CA GLU A 81 -2.55 -5.85 -0.80
C GLU A 81 -2.22 -6.85 0.30
N THR A 82 -3.23 -7.52 0.83
CA THR A 82 -3.06 -8.63 1.77
C THR A 82 -3.21 -9.94 1.03
N LEU A 83 -2.17 -10.76 1.06
CA LEU A 83 -2.19 -12.13 0.55
C LEU A 83 -2.32 -13.10 1.73
N SER A 84 -3.28 -14.02 1.64
CA SER A 84 -3.50 -15.04 2.67
C SER A 84 -3.29 -16.44 2.09
N ASN A 85 -2.39 -17.20 2.69
CA ASN A 85 -2.12 -18.60 2.37
C ASN A 85 -2.65 -19.51 3.50
N GLY A 86 -3.94 -19.41 3.80
CA GLY A 86 -4.61 -20.23 4.82
C GLY A 86 -4.30 -19.85 6.27
N HIS A 87 -3.04 -19.88 6.68
CA HIS A 87 -2.61 -19.63 8.07
C HIS A 87 -1.76 -18.37 8.27
N THR A 88 -1.24 -17.79 7.20
CA THR A 88 -0.35 -16.63 7.29
C THR A 88 -0.79 -15.55 6.31
N ALA A 89 -0.99 -14.35 6.83
CA ALA A 89 -1.26 -13.18 6.01
C ALA A 89 0.02 -12.38 5.80
N THR A 90 0.28 -11.99 4.56
CA THR A 90 1.43 -11.16 4.18
C THR A 90 0.97 -9.93 3.41
N ALA A 91 1.82 -8.92 3.31
CA ALA A 91 1.54 -7.70 2.57
C ALA A 91 2.44 -7.56 1.34
N VAL A 92 1.85 -7.08 0.25
CA VAL A 92 2.57 -6.54 -0.90
C VAL A 92 2.35 -5.04 -0.92
N ILE A 93 3.42 -4.26 -0.84
CA ILE A 93 3.35 -2.78 -0.82
C ILE A 93 3.52 -2.26 -2.23
N TYR A 94 2.59 -1.38 -2.65
CA TYR A 94 2.59 -0.72 -3.96
C TYR A 94 3.00 0.75 -3.88
N SER A 95 2.65 1.45 -2.80
CA SER A 95 3.06 2.83 -2.57
C SER A 95 3.20 3.13 -1.08
N LEU A 96 4.09 4.07 -0.75
CA LEU A 96 4.29 4.62 0.58
C LEU A 96 4.35 6.14 0.48
N GLN A 97 3.43 6.79 1.18
CA GLN A 97 3.42 8.23 1.33
C GLN A 97 3.81 8.60 2.77
N SER A 98 4.89 9.34 2.91
CA SER A 98 5.33 9.83 4.22
C SER A 98 4.31 10.83 4.78
N LEU A 99 4.05 10.71 6.08
CA LEU A 99 3.21 11.63 6.83
C LEU A 99 4.07 12.57 7.69
N VAL A 100 3.56 13.75 7.93
CA VAL A 100 4.15 14.65 8.92
C VAL A 100 3.82 14.07 10.30
N THR A 101 4.87 13.68 11.04
CA THR A 101 4.74 13.05 12.37
C THR A 101 5.56 13.82 13.42
N PRO A 102 5.13 15.04 13.79
CA PRO A 102 5.82 15.82 14.79
C PRO A 102 5.66 15.19 16.18
N THR A 103 6.69 15.32 17.00
CA THR A 103 6.54 15.04 18.44
C THR A 103 5.74 16.16 19.07
N PRO A 104 4.66 15.87 19.83
CA PRO A 104 3.93 16.89 20.55
C PRO A 104 4.84 17.66 21.52
N LYS A 105 4.68 18.96 21.55
CA LYS A 105 5.41 19.87 22.43
C LYS A 105 4.44 20.62 23.35
N PRO A 106 4.83 20.97 24.57
CA PRO A 106 4.00 21.81 25.43
C PRO A 106 3.80 23.20 24.81
N ALA A 107 2.73 23.86 25.19
CA ALA A 107 2.36 25.17 24.63
C ALA A 107 3.38 26.30 24.92
N ASP A 108 4.17 26.13 25.98
CA ASP A 108 5.23 27.02 26.42
C ASP A 108 6.63 26.65 25.89
N ASP A 109 6.71 25.68 24.96
CA ASP A 109 7.98 25.28 24.35
C ASP A 109 8.66 26.47 23.68
N PRO A 110 9.95 26.75 23.99
CA PRO A 110 10.69 27.91 23.48
C PRO A 110 10.86 27.94 21.95
N THR A 111 10.54 26.84 21.26
CA THR A 111 10.53 26.82 19.79
C THR A 111 9.36 27.60 19.20
N TYR A 112 8.32 27.90 19.98
CA TYR A 112 7.20 28.76 19.56
C TYR A 112 7.52 30.23 19.83
N LYS A 113 8.51 30.78 19.08
CA LYS A 113 9.04 32.14 19.28
C LYS A 113 7.96 33.23 19.20
N ASP A 114 6.95 33.02 18.38
CA ASP A 114 5.86 33.96 18.14
C ASP A 114 4.54 33.52 18.80
N GLY A 115 4.61 32.61 19.79
CA GLY A 115 3.47 31.97 20.39
C GLY A 115 2.82 30.91 19.50
N LEU A 116 1.70 30.35 19.97
CA LEU A 116 0.91 29.41 19.17
C LEU A 116 0.15 30.18 18.09
N LYS A 117 0.26 29.70 16.85
CA LYS A 117 -0.55 30.23 15.75
C LYS A 117 -1.96 29.63 15.80
N HIS A 118 -2.95 30.46 15.57
CA HIS A 118 -4.36 30.09 15.56
C HIS A 118 -4.95 30.24 14.15
N ASP A 119 -4.28 29.64 13.16
CA ASP A 119 -4.80 29.63 11.80
C ASP A 119 -6.09 28.78 11.75
N PRO A 120 -7.11 29.23 11.01
CA PRO A 120 -8.36 28.49 10.91
C PRO A 120 -8.14 27.17 10.17
N VAL A 121 -8.44 26.06 10.84
CA VAL A 121 -8.39 24.71 10.27
C VAL A 121 -9.70 24.00 10.55
N ASP A 122 -10.19 23.21 9.61
CA ASP A 122 -11.29 22.29 9.86
C ASP A 122 -10.71 20.90 10.17
N VAL A 123 -11.07 20.34 11.31
CA VAL A 123 -10.72 18.96 11.65
C VAL A 123 -11.70 18.03 10.96
N VAL A 124 -11.23 17.30 9.95
CA VAL A 124 -12.04 16.33 9.20
C VAL A 124 -12.18 15.02 9.98
N SER A 125 -11.08 14.56 10.57
CA SER A 125 -11.07 13.33 11.33
C SER A 125 -9.91 13.31 12.33
N ILE A 126 -10.11 12.63 13.46
CA ILE A 126 -9.10 12.43 14.49
C ILE A 126 -9.30 11.07 15.15
N TRP A 127 -8.22 10.30 15.28
CA TRP A 127 -8.26 9.01 15.99
C TRP A 127 -6.89 8.63 16.55
N LEU A 128 -6.89 7.74 17.54
CA LEU A 128 -5.69 7.18 18.15
C LEU A 128 -5.52 5.73 17.70
N ALA A 129 -4.38 5.43 17.09
CA ALA A 129 -4.03 4.05 16.71
C ALA A 129 -2.51 3.84 16.76
N ARG A 130 -2.10 2.68 17.24
CA ARG A 130 -0.68 2.25 17.27
C ARG A 130 0.28 3.25 17.93
N GLY A 131 -0.19 4.03 18.91
CA GLY A 131 0.60 5.05 19.59
C GLY A 131 0.71 6.38 18.83
N TYR A 132 -0.02 6.55 17.73
CA TYR A 132 -0.11 7.79 16.96
C TYR A 132 -1.50 8.42 17.09
N LEU A 133 -1.54 9.72 17.36
CA LEU A 133 -2.73 10.53 17.16
C LEU A 133 -2.75 10.99 15.70
N THR A 134 -3.62 10.41 14.90
CA THR A 134 -3.76 10.78 13.49
C THR A 134 -4.85 11.82 13.35
N THR A 135 -4.55 12.92 12.65
CA THR A 135 -5.47 14.03 12.41
C THR A 135 -5.48 14.35 10.93
N ILE A 136 -6.68 14.40 10.33
CA ILE A 136 -6.89 14.90 8.98
C ILE A 136 -7.44 16.32 9.10
N LEU A 137 -6.71 17.26 8.51
CA LEU A 137 -7.04 18.69 8.56
C LEU A 137 -7.31 19.21 7.16
N ASN A 138 -8.31 20.07 7.05
CA ASN A 138 -8.56 20.88 5.86
C ASN A 138 -8.09 22.31 6.14
N LEU A 139 -7.02 22.72 5.46
CA LEU A 139 -6.46 24.05 5.60
C LEU A 139 -7.24 25.04 4.71
N LYS A 140 -7.77 26.09 5.30
CA LYS A 140 -8.37 27.20 4.55
C LYS A 140 -7.24 28.11 4.08
N VAL A 141 -6.90 28.02 2.81
CA VAL A 141 -5.97 28.97 2.18
C VAL A 141 -6.79 30.18 1.74
N ASN A 142 -6.49 31.34 2.31
CA ASN A 142 -7.03 32.63 1.88
C ASN A 142 -6.27 33.16 0.67
#